data_82536473f5cccebbc75a83ebc41864db
#
_entry.id   82536473f5cccebbc75a83ebc41864db
#
_cell.length_a   1.000
_cell.length_b   1.000
_cell.length_c   1.000
_cell.angle_alpha   90.00
_cell.angle_beta   90.00
_cell.angle_gamma   90.00
#
_symmetry.space_group_name_H-M   'P 1'
#
loop_
_entity.id
_entity.type
_entity.pdbx_description
1 polymer ?
#
loop_
_entity_poly.entity_id
_entity_poly.type
_entity_poly.pdbx_seq_one_letter_code
_entity_poly.pdbx_strand_id
1 'polypeptide(L)'
;SRGLGDVYKRQAVNEEGERWSMMTLEDFKAARSVLAGVIADTHLVHSVAFSKATGNHVYIKPENMQVTGAYKIRGAYYKISTLSDEEKARGLVTASAGNHAQGVAYAAQAAGVKATVVMPTTTPLVKVNNTKDYGANVILHGAVFDDAAELASQLAEAEGYTYIHPFNDPILATGQ
;
A
#
# COMPACT_ATOMS: atom_id res chain seq x y z
N SER A 1 14.03 4.79 31.90
CA SER A 1 13.03 4.92 30.83
C SER A 1 13.74 5.26 29.53
N ARG A 2 13.89 4.30 28.67
CA ARG A 2 14.39 4.56 27.30
C ARG A 2 13.27 5.32 26.57
N GLY A 3 13.56 6.57 26.19
CA GLY A 3 12.56 7.48 25.64
C GLY A 3 12.01 7.02 24.30
N LEU A 4 10.77 7.41 23.99
CA LEU A 4 10.09 7.22 22.71
C LEU A 4 10.99 7.55 21.48
N GLY A 5 11.94 8.47 21.62
CA GLY A 5 12.90 8.81 20.58
C GLY A 5 13.83 7.68 20.13
N ASP A 6 14.13 6.69 21.00
CA ASP A 6 14.97 5.55 20.62
C ASP A 6 14.19 4.47 19.84
N VAL A 7 12.86 4.40 20.03
CA VAL A 7 12.00 3.49 19.28
C VAL A 7 11.87 3.99 17.83
N TYR A 8 11.67 5.29 17.64
CA TYR A 8 11.61 5.90 16.30
C TYR A 8 12.93 5.84 15.54
N LYS A 9 14.08 5.96 16.25
CA LYS A 9 15.41 5.83 15.62
C LYS A 9 15.70 4.41 15.12
N ARG A 10 15.13 3.37 15.73
CA ARG A 10 15.29 1.98 15.29
C ARG A 10 14.41 1.60 14.12
N GLN A 11 13.29 2.30 13.92
CA GLN A 11 12.38 2.09 12.78
C GLN A 11 12.83 2.81 11.50
N ALA A 12 13.91 3.59 11.55
CA ALA A 12 14.40 4.39 10.43
C ALA A 12 15.52 3.71 9.62
N VAL A 13 15.69 2.41 9.71
CA VAL A 13 16.65 1.63 8.92
C VAL A 13 15.93 0.48 8.22
N ASN A 14 16.32 0.20 6.97
CA ASN A 14 15.87 -0.98 6.24
C ASN A 14 16.52 -2.26 6.79
N GLU A 15 16.16 -3.43 6.26
CA GLU A 15 16.70 -4.72 6.69
C GLU A 15 18.21 -4.84 6.48
N GLU A 16 18.78 -4.03 5.59
CA GLU A 16 20.22 -3.95 5.32
C GLU A 16 20.95 -2.94 6.23
N GLY A 17 20.24 -2.31 7.19
CA GLY A 17 20.80 -1.35 8.12
C GLY A 17 21.00 0.05 7.57
N GLU A 18 20.54 0.33 6.37
CA GLU A 18 20.57 1.66 5.76
C GLU A 18 19.49 2.55 6.38
N ARG A 19 19.88 3.78 6.71
CA ARG A 19 18.94 4.78 7.21
C ARG A 19 18.00 5.20 6.08
N TRP A 20 16.70 5.01 6.25
CA TRP A 20 15.71 5.59 5.34
C TRP A 20 15.98 7.08 5.22
N SER A 21 16.19 7.57 4.01
CA SER A 21 16.19 9.02 3.77
C SER A 21 14.86 9.56 4.28
N MET A 22 14.92 10.58 5.16
CA MET A 22 13.69 11.18 5.68
C MET A 22 12.87 11.67 4.51
N MET A 23 11.62 11.23 4.42
CA MET A 23 10.65 11.73 3.45
C MET A 23 10.46 13.23 3.68
N THR A 24 10.68 14.02 2.65
CA THR A 24 10.58 15.48 2.71
C THR A 24 9.17 15.95 2.35
N LEU A 25 8.84 17.18 2.70
CA LEU A 25 7.58 17.80 2.28
C LEU A 25 7.45 17.84 0.73
N GLU A 26 8.55 17.99 0.02
CA GLU A 26 8.55 18.00 -1.45
C GLU A 26 8.22 16.63 -2.02
N ASP A 27 8.66 15.54 -1.38
CA ASP A 27 8.29 14.17 -1.78
C ASP A 27 6.78 13.96 -1.66
N PHE A 28 6.18 14.42 -0.55
CA PHE A 28 4.71 14.35 -0.38
C PHE A 28 3.94 15.21 -1.38
N LYS A 29 4.46 16.41 -1.73
CA LYS A 29 3.86 17.25 -2.77
C LYS A 29 3.93 16.59 -4.14
N ALA A 30 5.06 15.97 -4.48
CA ALA A 30 5.22 15.22 -5.72
C ALA A 30 4.24 14.05 -5.79
N ALA A 31 4.14 13.25 -4.72
CA ALA A 31 3.17 12.16 -4.63
C ALA A 31 1.72 12.66 -4.79
N ARG A 32 1.35 13.77 -4.12
CA ARG A 32 0.04 14.38 -4.26
C ARG A 32 -0.28 14.77 -5.71
N SER A 33 0.70 15.30 -6.43
CA SER A 33 0.53 15.69 -7.84
C SER A 33 0.27 14.49 -8.75
N VAL A 34 0.97 13.37 -8.53
CA VAL A 34 0.78 12.12 -9.26
C VAL A 34 -0.59 11.50 -8.95
N LEU A 35 -1.05 11.61 -7.71
CA LEU A 35 -2.32 11.05 -7.26
C LEU A 35 -3.55 11.87 -7.68
N ALA A 36 -3.35 13.12 -8.12
CA ALA A 36 -4.44 13.99 -8.52
C ALA A 36 -5.23 13.39 -9.71
N GLY A 37 -6.55 13.30 -9.56
CA GLY A 37 -7.43 12.71 -10.56
C GLY A 37 -7.49 11.19 -10.59
N VAL A 38 -6.67 10.50 -9.78
CA VAL A 38 -6.67 9.03 -9.67
C VAL A 38 -7.46 8.56 -8.45
N ILE A 39 -7.27 9.26 -7.34
CA ILE A 39 -7.91 8.95 -6.08
C ILE A 39 -9.11 9.87 -5.81
N ALA A 40 -10.04 9.42 -4.99
CA ALA A 40 -11.12 10.27 -4.51
C ALA A 40 -10.58 11.37 -3.60
N ASP A 41 -11.05 12.61 -3.79
CA ASP A 41 -10.72 13.70 -2.89
C ASP A 41 -11.58 13.59 -1.61
N THR A 42 -11.00 12.99 -0.59
CA THR A 42 -11.62 12.82 0.72
C THR A 42 -11.32 14.04 1.58
N HIS A 43 -12.24 15.01 1.61
CA HIS A 43 -12.07 16.22 2.41
C HIS A 43 -12.01 15.92 3.91
N LEU A 44 -11.37 16.82 4.68
CA LEU A 44 -11.46 16.79 6.14
C LEU A 44 -12.87 17.20 6.59
N VAL A 45 -13.51 16.35 7.38
CA VAL A 45 -14.86 16.56 7.92
C VAL A 45 -14.76 16.85 9.41
N HIS A 46 -15.26 18.01 9.85
CA HIS A 46 -15.32 18.34 11.27
C HIS A 46 -16.27 17.40 12.01
N SER A 47 -15.78 16.74 13.05
CA SER A 47 -16.57 15.84 13.89
C SER A 47 -17.02 16.57 15.15
N VAL A 48 -18.26 16.98 15.20
CA VAL A 48 -18.86 17.62 16.38
C VAL A 48 -18.85 16.68 17.59
N ALA A 49 -19.16 15.40 17.37
CA ALA A 49 -19.21 14.40 18.44
C ALA A 49 -17.84 14.18 19.10
N PHE A 50 -16.79 13.94 18.29
CA PHE A 50 -15.43 13.75 18.82
C PHE A 50 -14.84 15.04 19.37
N SER A 51 -15.14 16.20 18.78
CA SER A 51 -14.70 17.49 19.31
C SER A 51 -15.28 17.73 20.70
N LYS A 52 -16.56 17.47 20.89
CA LYS A 52 -17.22 17.58 22.21
C LYS A 52 -16.66 16.58 23.22
N ALA A 53 -16.43 15.34 22.82
CA ALA A 53 -15.95 14.28 23.72
C ALA A 53 -14.50 14.53 24.20
N THR A 54 -13.65 15.16 23.37
CA THR A 54 -12.23 15.36 23.66
C THR A 54 -11.87 16.78 24.10
N GLY A 55 -12.77 17.74 23.94
CA GLY A 55 -12.50 19.17 24.17
C GLY A 55 -11.57 19.80 23.13
N ASN A 56 -11.36 19.14 21.97
CA ASN A 56 -10.50 19.61 20.89
C ASN A 56 -11.29 19.84 19.58
N HIS A 57 -10.66 20.48 18.60
CA HIS A 57 -11.19 20.55 17.25
C HIS A 57 -10.78 19.31 16.45
N VAL A 58 -11.66 18.31 16.34
CA VAL A 58 -11.38 17.04 15.69
C VAL A 58 -11.93 17.01 14.27
N TYR A 59 -11.07 16.69 13.31
CA TYR A 59 -11.42 16.47 11.91
C TYR A 59 -11.10 15.04 11.51
N ILE A 60 -11.98 14.45 10.72
CA ILE A 60 -11.85 13.09 10.19
C ILE A 60 -11.53 13.18 8.71
N LYS A 61 -10.52 12.39 8.26
CA LYS A 61 -10.28 12.14 6.86
C LYS A 61 -10.86 10.77 6.49
N PRO A 62 -12.00 10.71 5.79
CA PRO A 62 -12.75 9.48 5.58
C PRO A 62 -12.16 8.63 4.44
N GLU A 63 -11.01 8.01 4.64
CA GLU A 63 -10.33 7.18 3.63
C GLU A 63 -11.05 5.86 3.29
N ASN A 64 -12.07 5.49 4.06
CA ASN A 64 -13.03 4.46 3.66
C ASN A 64 -13.89 4.86 2.44
N MET A 65 -13.89 6.15 2.06
CA MET A 65 -14.54 6.68 0.87
C MET A 65 -13.63 6.66 -0.38
N GLN A 66 -12.42 6.13 -0.26
CA GLN A 66 -11.53 5.94 -1.42
C GLN A 66 -12.07 4.89 -2.39
N VAL A 67 -11.58 4.93 -3.64
CA VAL A 67 -11.99 4.05 -4.75
C VAL A 67 -11.93 2.57 -4.35
N THR A 68 -10.89 2.17 -3.59
CA THR A 68 -10.75 0.80 -3.08
C THR A 68 -11.23 0.64 -1.63
N GLY A 69 -11.94 1.61 -1.09
CA GLY A 69 -12.43 1.60 0.28
C GLY A 69 -11.37 1.79 1.36
N ALA A 70 -10.15 2.22 1.01
CA ALA A 70 -9.06 2.43 1.96
C ALA A 70 -7.94 3.32 1.38
N TYR A 71 -7.13 3.92 2.27
CA TYR A 71 -6.00 4.79 1.89
C TYR A 71 -4.86 4.07 1.14
N LYS A 72 -4.77 2.74 1.20
CA LYS A 72 -3.69 1.94 0.60
C LYS A 72 -3.53 2.15 -0.92
N ILE A 73 -4.57 2.53 -1.62
CA ILE A 73 -4.52 2.90 -3.04
C ILE A 73 -3.51 4.02 -3.30
N ARG A 74 -3.37 5.00 -2.40
CA ARG A 74 -2.46 6.14 -2.53
C ARG A 74 -1.02 5.67 -2.70
N GLY A 75 -0.53 4.89 -1.72
CA GLY A 75 0.83 4.37 -1.75
C GLY A 75 1.08 3.39 -2.88
N ALA A 76 0.15 2.47 -3.12
CA ALA A 76 0.27 1.49 -4.20
C ALA A 76 0.36 2.17 -5.57
N TYR A 77 -0.51 3.14 -5.84
CA TYR A 77 -0.49 3.86 -7.11
C TYR A 77 0.80 4.68 -7.27
N TYR A 78 1.19 5.44 -6.24
CA TYR A 78 2.42 6.23 -6.29
C TYR A 78 3.64 5.35 -6.51
N LYS A 79 3.79 4.25 -5.77
CA LYS A 79 4.89 3.28 -5.97
C LYS A 79 4.93 2.75 -7.39
N ILE A 80 3.81 2.27 -7.92
CA ILE A 80 3.75 1.69 -9.27
C ILE A 80 4.02 2.76 -10.34
N SER A 81 3.62 4.00 -10.12
CA SER A 81 3.90 5.11 -11.04
C SER A 81 5.40 5.42 -11.18
N THR A 82 6.19 5.18 -10.13
CA THR A 82 7.64 5.45 -10.12
C THR A 82 8.49 4.30 -10.68
N LEU A 83 7.90 3.15 -10.95
CA LEU A 83 8.63 2.01 -11.52
C LEU A 83 9.11 2.30 -12.94
N SER A 84 10.27 1.79 -13.31
CA SER A 84 10.77 1.83 -14.68
C SER A 84 9.90 0.96 -15.60
N ASP A 85 10.04 1.16 -16.90
CA ASP A 85 9.32 0.36 -17.89
C ASP A 85 9.75 -1.13 -17.83
N GLU A 86 11.01 -1.41 -17.51
CA GLU A 86 11.51 -2.77 -17.31
C GLU A 86 10.89 -3.41 -16.06
N GLU A 87 10.78 -2.68 -14.95
CA GLU A 87 10.12 -3.18 -13.74
C GLU A 87 8.63 -3.47 -13.98
N LYS A 88 7.95 -2.62 -14.72
CA LYS A 88 6.55 -2.83 -15.13
C LYS A 88 6.40 -4.00 -16.07
N ALA A 89 7.29 -4.15 -17.05
CA ALA A 89 7.25 -5.23 -18.04
C ALA A 89 7.40 -6.62 -17.42
N ARG A 90 8.17 -6.74 -16.33
CA ARG A 90 8.30 -7.98 -15.55
C ARG A 90 6.99 -8.42 -14.89
N GLY A 91 6.05 -7.49 -14.70
CA GLY A 91 4.85 -7.71 -13.91
C GLY A 91 5.12 -7.53 -12.41
N LEU A 92 4.04 -7.44 -11.64
CA LEU A 92 4.10 -7.13 -10.21
C LEU A 92 3.66 -8.34 -9.39
N VAL A 93 4.25 -8.49 -8.19
CA VAL A 93 3.77 -9.44 -7.19
C VAL A 93 3.69 -8.78 -5.82
N THR A 94 2.71 -9.17 -5.02
CA THR A 94 2.58 -8.76 -3.62
C THR A 94 1.87 -9.83 -2.80
N ALA A 95 2.04 -9.78 -1.47
CA ALA A 95 1.26 -10.57 -0.53
C ALA A 95 0.35 -9.65 0.28
N SER A 96 -0.96 -9.92 0.32
CA SER A 96 -1.89 -9.18 1.18
C SER A 96 -3.27 -9.81 1.20
N ALA A 97 -3.87 -9.94 2.38
CA ALA A 97 -5.24 -10.41 2.57
C ALA A 97 -6.30 -9.28 2.48
N GLY A 98 -5.92 -8.05 2.08
CA GLY A 98 -6.86 -6.94 2.25
C GLY A 98 -6.63 -5.71 1.39
N ASN A 99 -6.60 -4.56 2.04
CA ASN A 99 -6.65 -3.26 1.36
C ASN A 99 -5.43 -2.97 0.47
N HIS A 100 -4.24 -3.51 0.82
CA HIS A 100 -3.07 -3.36 -0.04
C HIS A 100 -3.23 -4.16 -1.34
N ALA A 101 -3.75 -5.38 -1.27
CA ALA A 101 -4.05 -6.21 -2.44
C ALA A 101 -4.91 -5.47 -3.47
N GLN A 102 -6.03 -4.89 -3.01
CA GLN A 102 -6.93 -4.11 -3.87
C GLN A 102 -6.27 -2.84 -4.40
N GLY A 103 -5.45 -2.17 -3.56
CA GLY A 103 -4.69 -0.98 -3.99
C GLY A 103 -3.68 -1.29 -5.10
N VAL A 104 -2.93 -2.40 -4.97
CA VAL A 104 -1.97 -2.84 -6.00
C VAL A 104 -2.70 -3.29 -7.27
N ALA A 105 -3.78 -4.07 -7.14
CA ALA A 105 -4.56 -4.54 -8.28
C ALA A 105 -5.13 -3.36 -9.10
N TYR A 106 -5.76 -2.39 -8.42
CA TYR A 106 -6.29 -1.18 -9.06
C TYR A 106 -5.18 -0.37 -9.76
N ALA A 107 -4.08 -0.12 -9.05
CA ALA A 107 -2.98 0.68 -9.60
C ALA A 107 -2.29 -0.01 -10.78
N ALA A 108 -2.13 -1.33 -10.73
CA ALA A 108 -1.59 -2.13 -11.83
C ALA A 108 -2.53 -2.09 -13.06
N GLN A 109 -3.84 -2.24 -12.85
CA GLN A 109 -4.84 -2.10 -13.93
C GLN A 109 -4.76 -0.73 -14.59
N ALA A 110 -4.72 0.34 -13.80
CA ALA A 110 -4.62 1.70 -14.32
C ALA A 110 -3.31 1.96 -15.09
N ALA A 111 -2.23 1.29 -14.71
CA ALA A 111 -0.93 1.36 -15.41
C ALA A 111 -0.81 0.38 -16.59
N GLY A 112 -1.81 -0.49 -16.84
CA GLY A 112 -1.72 -1.52 -17.86
C GLY A 112 -0.71 -2.63 -17.56
N VAL A 113 -0.39 -2.85 -16.29
CA VAL A 113 0.63 -3.81 -15.81
C VAL A 113 -0.04 -5.04 -15.21
N LYS A 114 0.50 -6.23 -15.46
CA LYS A 114 0.03 -7.46 -14.85
C LYS A 114 0.43 -7.49 -13.36
N ALA A 115 -0.51 -7.87 -12.49
CA ALA A 115 -0.25 -8.05 -11.08
C ALA A 115 -0.71 -9.42 -10.59
N THR A 116 0.13 -10.07 -9.80
CA THR A 116 -0.17 -11.29 -9.05
C THR A 116 -0.24 -10.95 -7.56
N VAL A 117 -1.31 -11.37 -6.92
CA VAL A 117 -1.54 -11.13 -5.49
C VAL A 117 -1.66 -12.48 -4.78
N VAL A 118 -0.74 -12.76 -3.88
CA VAL A 118 -0.79 -13.95 -3.03
C VAL A 118 -1.57 -13.61 -1.75
N MET A 119 -2.58 -14.39 -1.45
CA MET A 119 -3.45 -14.22 -0.29
C MET A 119 -3.51 -15.51 0.53
N PRO A 120 -3.59 -15.43 1.88
CA PRO A 120 -3.92 -16.60 2.69
C PRO A 120 -5.25 -17.23 2.27
N THR A 121 -5.37 -18.55 2.39
CA THR A 121 -6.62 -19.29 2.09
C THR A 121 -7.77 -18.88 2.98
N THR A 122 -7.49 -18.28 4.13
CA THR A 122 -8.46 -17.73 5.09
C THR A 122 -9.01 -16.35 4.69
N THR A 123 -8.54 -15.77 3.59
CA THR A 123 -8.96 -14.44 3.14
C THR A 123 -10.46 -14.44 2.78
N PRO A 124 -11.25 -13.48 3.29
CA PRO A 124 -12.67 -13.37 2.95
C PRO A 124 -12.91 -13.28 1.44
N LEU A 125 -13.87 -14.05 0.93
CA LEU A 125 -14.18 -14.13 -0.52
C LEU A 125 -14.45 -12.76 -1.15
N VAL A 126 -15.09 -11.84 -0.43
CA VAL A 126 -15.34 -10.49 -0.92
C VAL A 126 -14.03 -9.77 -1.28
N LYS A 127 -12.97 -9.96 -0.51
CA LYS A 127 -11.67 -9.33 -0.78
C LYS A 127 -10.94 -10.00 -1.94
N VAL A 128 -11.06 -11.34 -2.04
CA VAL A 128 -10.54 -12.11 -3.17
C VAL A 128 -11.20 -11.63 -4.47
N ASN A 129 -12.53 -11.57 -4.48
CA ASN A 129 -13.30 -11.17 -5.66
C ASN A 129 -13.00 -9.71 -6.06
N ASN A 130 -13.04 -8.78 -5.11
CA ASN A 130 -12.71 -7.37 -5.39
C ASN A 130 -11.30 -7.22 -6.00
N THR A 131 -10.32 -8.01 -5.55
CA THR A 131 -8.96 -7.97 -6.10
C THR A 131 -8.92 -8.52 -7.52
N LYS A 132 -9.69 -9.59 -7.81
CA LYS A 132 -9.85 -10.14 -9.17
C LYS A 132 -10.59 -9.18 -10.09
N ASP A 133 -11.60 -8.47 -9.60
CA ASP A 133 -12.38 -7.50 -10.37
C ASP A 133 -11.53 -6.32 -10.87
N TYR A 134 -10.45 -6.00 -10.14
CA TYR A 134 -9.39 -5.09 -10.60
C TYR A 134 -8.36 -5.74 -11.54
N GLY A 135 -8.64 -6.96 -12.05
CA GLY A 135 -7.81 -7.62 -13.07
C GLY A 135 -6.55 -8.33 -12.54
N ALA A 136 -6.33 -8.40 -11.24
CA ALA A 136 -5.17 -9.12 -10.70
C ALA A 136 -5.36 -10.64 -10.73
N ASN A 137 -4.28 -11.37 -11.00
CA ASN A 137 -4.21 -12.80 -10.75
C ASN A 137 -4.10 -13.04 -9.24
N VAL A 138 -5.02 -13.81 -8.66
CA VAL A 138 -5.03 -14.11 -7.22
C VAL A 138 -4.65 -15.55 -7.00
N ILE A 139 -3.60 -15.77 -6.20
CA ILE A 139 -3.15 -17.07 -5.73
C ILE A 139 -3.51 -17.19 -4.24
N LEU A 140 -4.28 -18.22 -3.88
CA LEU A 140 -4.57 -18.53 -2.47
C LEU A 140 -3.52 -19.52 -1.96
N HIS A 141 -2.74 -19.14 -0.94
CA HIS A 141 -1.66 -19.96 -0.40
C HIS A 141 -1.47 -19.74 1.09
N GLY A 142 -1.24 -20.87 1.79
CA GLY A 142 -1.02 -20.85 3.23
C GLY A 142 -2.23 -20.47 4.06
N ALA A 143 -2.07 -20.49 5.38
CA ALA A 143 -3.14 -20.15 6.32
C ALA A 143 -2.99 -18.72 6.88
N VAL A 144 -1.77 -18.18 6.91
CA VAL A 144 -1.41 -16.90 7.49
C VAL A 144 -0.69 -16.00 6.47
N PHE A 145 -0.52 -14.73 6.84
CA PHE A 145 0.15 -13.75 5.98
C PHE A 145 1.58 -14.16 5.61
N ASP A 146 2.33 -14.73 6.55
CA ASP A 146 3.74 -15.08 6.34
C ASP A 146 3.90 -16.16 5.26
N ASP A 147 3.01 -17.17 5.22
CA ASP A 147 3.01 -18.19 4.15
C ASP A 147 2.81 -17.53 2.76
N ALA A 148 1.87 -16.58 2.68
CA ALA A 148 1.59 -15.87 1.44
C ALA A 148 2.75 -14.95 1.04
N ALA A 149 3.40 -14.31 2.01
CA ALA A 149 4.55 -13.43 1.78
C ALA A 149 5.77 -14.21 1.30
N GLU A 150 6.02 -15.38 1.87
CA GLU A 150 7.08 -16.29 1.44
C GLU A 150 6.89 -16.72 -0.02
N LEU A 151 5.70 -17.19 -0.38
CA LEU A 151 5.42 -17.55 -1.78
C LEU A 151 5.53 -16.35 -2.72
N ALA A 152 5.09 -15.17 -2.32
CA ALA A 152 5.22 -13.96 -3.14
C ALA A 152 6.69 -13.59 -3.38
N SER A 153 7.56 -13.76 -2.37
CA SER A 153 9.01 -13.56 -2.51
C SER A 153 9.63 -14.60 -3.44
N GLN A 154 9.27 -15.86 -3.29
CA GLN A 154 9.73 -16.95 -4.18
C GLN A 154 9.33 -16.68 -5.64
N LEU A 155 8.11 -16.21 -5.89
CA LEU A 155 7.64 -15.84 -7.23
C LEU A 155 8.41 -14.63 -7.78
N ALA A 156 8.73 -13.64 -6.94
CA ALA A 156 9.54 -12.49 -7.35
C ALA A 156 10.93 -12.93 -7.82
N GLU A 157 11.58 -13.84 -7.10
CA GLU A 157 12.90 -14.37 -7.44
C GLU A 157 12.87 -15.29 -8.67
N ALA A 158 11.94 -16.26 -8.72
CA ALA A 158 11.88 -17.28 -9.76
C ALA A 158 11.42 -16.73 -11.11
N GLU A 159 10.40 -15.87 -11.10
CA GLU A 159 9.77 -15.32 -12.31
C GLU A 159 10.26 -13.89 -12.64
N GLY A 160 11.06 -13.29 -11.75
CA GLY A 160 11.60 -11.95 -11.91
C GLY A 160 10.58 -10.83 -11.69
N TYR A 161 9.44 -11.09 -11.05
CA TYR A 161 8.43 -10.07 -10.78
C TYR A 161 8.97 -8.95 -9.89
N THR A 162 8.46 -7.73 -10.11
CA THR A 162 8.71 -6.59 -9.23
C THR A 162 7.83 -6.74 -7.98
N TYR A 163 8.47 -6.90 -6.81
CA TYR A 163 7.76 -7.05 -5.54
C TYR A 163 7.26 -5.70 -5.03
N ILE A 164 5.96 -5.56 -4.77
CA ILE A 164 5.35 -4.38 -4.16
C ILE A 164 5.09 -4.65 -2.68
N HIS A 165 5.99 -4.14 -1.84
CA HIS A 165 5.93 -4.39 -0.40
C HIS A 165 4.75 -3.68 0.26
N PRO A 166 3.96 -4.34 1.16
CA PRO A 166 2.73 -3.77 1.71
C PRO A 166 2.93 -2.63 2.73
N PHE A 167 4.14 -2.45 3.27
CA PHE A 167 4.44 -1.44 4.30
C PHE A 167 5.91 -1.02 4.40
N ASN A 168 6.88 -1.87 4.07
CA ASN A 168 8.32 -1.57 4.21
C ASN A 168 8.90 -1.02 2.89
N ASP A 169 8.38 0.09 2.41
CA ASP A 169 8.83 0.78 1.20
C ASP A 169 8.61 2.29 1.37
N PRO A 170 9.68 3.13 1.36
CA PRO A 170 9.58 4.56 1.58
C PRO A 170 8.78 5.28 0.49
N ILE A 171 8.86 4.84 -0.76
CA ILE A 171 8.08 5.43 -1.86
C ILE A 171 6.59 5.15 -1.65
N LEU A 172 6.24 3.90 -1.32
CA LEU A 172 4.88 3.53 -1.00
C LEU A 172 4.36 4.32 0.21
N ALA A 173 5.17 4.44 1.28
CA ALA A 173 4.82 5.22 2.47
C ALA A 173 4.63 6.71 2.14
N THR A 174 5.45 7.29 1.26
CA THR A 174 5.31 8.68 0.80
C THR A 174 3.96 8.91 0.09
N GLY A 175 3.49 7.93 -0.69
CA GLY A 175 2.20 8.02 -1.36
C GLY A 175 1.00 7.89 -0.41
N GLN A 176 1.16 7.19 0.72
CA GLN A 176 0.08 6.95 1.69
C GLN A 176 -0.26 8.17 2.52
#